data_70f53795b9f211a03a7f223e0a77d499
#
_entry.id   70f53795b9f211a03a7f223e0a77d499
#
_cell.length_a   1.000
_cell.length_b   1.000
_cell.length_c   1.000
_cell.angle_alpha   90.00
_cell.angle_beta   90.00
_cell.angle_gamma   90.00
#
_symmetry.space_group_name_H-M   'P 1'
#
loop_
_entity.id
_entity.type
_entity.pdbx_description
1 polymer ?
#
loop_
_entity_poly.entity_id
_entity_poly.type
_entity_poly.pdbx_seq_one_letter_code
_entity_poly.pdbx_strand_id
1 'polypeptide(L)'
;MLKKILTSLWIITLAWPSFAQKEEEESIDTKTLAFGATTSNFTSLIGGVVVRSSTPVSVRKNKTVYRYLAIEAVNLKNPREYSQFTGFGPKYTMGKRNYLFSVRPEYGREYAVFQKTRDSNIGLSLIFAAGPSLGFLKPYYVRYEDNNAFVQFDPNIKGNIVGVGGILKNGFRGMKFTPGLHAKIAANIDINTFNDNVTGLEIGTTVESFFKKPEILASTFSDNPQTFVSVYLTLYFGNKSIVKKKDAGNGID
;
A
#
# COMPACT_ATOMS: atom_id res chain seq x y z
N MET A 1 29.87 2.77 -31.77
CA MET A 1 28.79 2.46 -30.81
C MET A 1 27.78 3.62 -30.63
N LEU A 2 28.21 4.88 -30.62
CA LEU A 2 27.35 6.05 -30.42
C LEU A 2 26.26 6.26 -31.50
N LYS A 3 26.55 5.91 -32.78
CA LYS A 3 25.59 6.04 -33.90
C LYS A 3 24.38 5.09 -33.83
N LYS A 4 24.51 3.94 -33.17
CA LYS A 4 23.39 2.98 -32.99
C LYS A 4 22.43 3.37 -31.86
N ILE A 5 22.88 4.16 -30.90
CA ILE A 5 22.05 4.65 -29.78
C ILE A 5 21.16 5.82 -30.26
N LEU A 6 21.67 6.67 -31.18
CA LEU A 6 20.89 7.78 -31.74
C LEU A 6 19.76 7.30 -32.67
N THR A 7 19.93 6.20 -33.40
CA THR A 7 18.85 5.64 -34.25
C THR A 7 17.73 4.98 -33.45
N SER A 8 18.00 4.40 -32.29
CA SER A 8 16.95 3.84 -31.43
C SER A 8 16.15 4.93 -30.71
N LEU A 9 16.73 6.09 -30.46
CA LEU A 9 16.02 7.21 -29.84
C LEU A 9 15.01 7.87 -30.80
N TRP A 10 15.29 7.86 -32.12
CA TRP A 10 14.40 8.41 -33.15
C TRP A 10 13.16 7.55 -33.40
N ILE A 11 13.21 6.25 -33.16
CA ILE A 11 12.05 5.34 -33.33
C ILE A 11 11.00 5.53 -32.21
N ILE A 12 11.42 5.96 -31.01
CA ILE A 12 10.53 6.22 -29.89
C ILE A 12 9.73 7.52 -30.08
N THR A 13 10.25 8.49 -30.83
CA THR A 13 9.57 9.77 -31.07
C THR A 13 8.54 9.76 -32.20
N LEU A 14 8.53 8.74 -33.06
CA LEU A 14 7.59 8.62 -34.19
C LEU A 14 6.28 7.89 -33.86
N ALA A 15 6.14 7.31 -32.68
CA ALA A 15 4.93 6.59 -32.25
C ALA A 15 3.90 7.47 -31.51
N TRP A 16 4.08 8.80 -31.45
CA TRP A 16 3.26 9.66 -30.58
C TRP A 16 2.07 10.42 -31.17
N PRO A 17 1.69 10.37 -32.45
CA PRO A 17 0.53 11.16 -32.88
C PRO A 17 -0.70 10.37 -33.35
N SER A 18 -1.02 9.20 -32.81
CA SER A 18 -2.19 8.45 -33.30
C SER A 18 -3.35 8.32 -32.31
N PHE A 19 -3.37 9.03 -31.20
CA PHE A 19 -4.48 8.95 -30.21
C PHE A 19 -5.34 10.21 -30.13
N ALA A 20 -5.65 10.84 -31.24
CA ALA A 20 -6.54 12.00 -31.29
C ALA A 20 -7.78 11.69 -32.15
N GLN A 21 -8.57 10.68 -31.78
CA GLN A 21 -9.98 10.62 -32.15
C GLN A 21 -10.81 10.78 -30.88
N LYS A 22 -11.42 11.94 -30.79
CA LYS A 22 -12.25 12.43 -29.70
C LYS A 22 -13.69 12.07 -30.02
N GLU A 23 -14.17 10.95 -29.53
CA GLU A 23 -15.60 10.74 -29.33
C GLU A 23 -15.99 11.35 -27.99
N GLU A 24 -16.98 12.25 -28.03
CA GLU A 24 -17.62 12.79 -26.80
C GLU A 24 -18.52 11.70 -26.21
N GLU A 25 -17.92 10.72 -25.53
CA GLU A 25 -18.69 9.78 -24.73
C GLU A 25 -18.99 10.42 -23.36
N GLU A 26 -20.26 10.42 -22.98
CA GLU A 26 -20.71 10.82 -21.65
C GLU A 26 -20.00 9.98 -20.59
N SER A 27 -19.07 10.59 -19.88
CA SER A 27 -18.41 9.94 -18.76
C SER A 27 -19.40 9.76 -17.62
N ILE A 28 -19.75 8.51 -17.33
CA ILE A 28 -20.60 8.17 -16.19
C ILE A 28 -19.76 8.35 -14.92
N ASP A 29 -20.07 9.40 -14.15
CA ASP A 29 -19.39 9.65 -12.87
C ASP A 29 -19.79 8.59 -11.84
N THR A 30 -18.87 7.72 -11.51
CA THR A 30 -19.11 6.64 -10.55
C THR A 30 -18.27 6.81 -9.29
N LYS A 31 -18.89 6.63 -8.14
CA LYS A 31 -18.21 6.46 -6.86
C LYS A 31 -17.80 5.00 -6.70
N THR A 32 -16.55 4.75 -6.31
CA THR A 32 -16.04 3.40 -6.05
C THR A 32 -15.77 3.24 -4.55
N LEU A 33 -16.17 2.10 -4.00
CA LEU A 33 -15.76 1.62 -2.68
C LEU A 33 -15.14 0.24 -2.87
N ALA A 34 -13.89 0.06 -2.45
CA ALA A 34 -13.18 -1.19 -2.66
C ALA A 34 -12.32 -1.55 -1.44
N PHE A 35 -12.04 -2.84 -1.31
CA PHE A 35 -11.12 -3.42 -0.33
C PHE A 35 -10.12 -4.32 -1.04
N GLY A 36 -8.92 -4.42 -0.50
CA GLY A 36 -7.86 -5.17 -1.18
C GLY A 36 -6.77 -5.66 -0.24
N ALA A 37 -5.89 -6.45 -0.83
CA ALA A 37 -4.66 -6.93 -0.21
C ALA A 37 -3.46 -6.29 -0.87
N THR A 38 -2.51 -5.85 -0.04
CA THR A 38 -1.29 -5.17 -0.46
C THR A 38 -0.06 -6.03 -0.16
N THR A 39 0.88 -6.06 -1.09
CA THR A 39 2.23 -6.59 -0.90
C THR A 39 3.26 -5.54 -1.26
N SER A 40 4.43 -5.56 -0.62
CA SER A 40 5.55 -4.67 -0.94
C SER A 40 6.90 -5.32 -0.61
N ASN A 41 7.99 -4.67 -1.04
CA ASN A 41 9.36 -5.11 -0.73
C ASN A 41 9.67 -5.12 0.79
N PHE A 42 8.93 -4.40 1.62
CA PHE A 42 9.07 -4.39 3.09
C PHE A 42 7.98 -5.17 3.82
N THR A 43 7.16 -5.94 3.11
CA THR A 43 6.11 -6.75 3.72
C THR A 43 6.29 -8.24 3.39
N SER A 44 5.39 -9.08 3.88
CA SER A 44 5.23 -10.46 3.41
C SER A 44 4.42 -10.49 2.12
N LEU A 45 4.25 -11.68 1.51
CA LEU A 45 3.43 -11.89 0.30
C LEU A 45 2.03 -11.28 0.43
N ILE A 46 1.40 -11.43 1.59
CA ILE A 46 0.21 -10.66 1.98
C ILE A 46 0.65 -9.83 3.18
N GLY A 47 1.05 -8.60 2.92
CA GLY A 47 1.65 -7.73 3.92
C GLY A 47 0.71 -6.72 4.52
N GLY A 48 -0.45 -6.50 3.89
CA GLY A 48 -1.42 -5.52 4.34
C GLY A 48 -2.79 -5.68 3.71
N VAL A 49 -3.72 -4.90 4.24
CA VAL A 49 -5.08 -4.76 3.75
C VAL A 49 -5.41 -3.28 3.57
N VAL A 50 -6.25 -2.97 2.60
CA VAL A 50 -6.68 -1.61 2.31
C VAL A 50 -8.17 -1.55 2.09
N VAL A 51 -8.79 -0.46 2.57
CA VAL A 51 -10.13 -0.03 2.19
C VAL A 51 -9.98 1.33 1.53
N ARG A 52 -10.50 1.50 0.32
CA ARG A 52 -10.39 2.73 -0.45
C ARG A 52 -11.74 3.18 -1.00
N SER A 53 -11.90 4.50 -1.14
CA SER A 53 -13.05 5.12 -1.77
C SER A 53 -12.60 6.22 -2.72
N SER A 54 -13.06 6.15 -3.97
CA SER A 54 -12.84 7.20 -4.98
C SER A 54 -14.18 7.82 -5.34
N THR A 55 -14.30 9.14 -5.14
CA THR A 55 -15.53 9.90 -5.39
C THR A 55 -15.23 11.02 -6.40
N PRO A 56 -16.01 11.16 -7.51
CA PRO A 56 -15.80 12.20 -8.51
C PRO A 56 -15.96 13.59 -7.87
N VAL A 57 -15.07 14.51 -8.19
CA VAL A 57 -15.10 15.90 -7.66
C VAL A 57 -15.22 16.91 -8.77
N SER A 58 -14.56 16.68 -9.90
CA SER A 58 -14.53 17.63 -11.01
C SER A 58 -14.33 16.90 -12.32
N VAL A 59 -15.09 17.30 -13.30
CA VAL A 59 -14.90 16.92 -14.71
C VAL A 59 -14.42 18.16 -15.45
N ARG A 60 -13.16 18.14 -15.89
CA ARG A 60 -12.57 19.26 -16.64
C ARG A 60 -11.95 18.73 -17.93
N LYS A 61 -12.40 19.27 -19.08
CA LYS A 61 -11.90 18.91 -20.41
C LYS A 61 -11.80 17.40 -20.64
N ASN A 62 -12.90 16.67 -20.40
CA ASN A 62 -13.00 15.22 -20.57
C ASN A 62 -12.08 14.38 -19.67
N LYS A 63 -11.59 14.95 -18.54
CA LYS A 63 -10.81 14.22 -17.53
C LYS A 63 -11.50 14.35 -16.19
N THR A 64 -11.86 13.21 -15.60
CA THR A 64 -12.45 13.17 -14.25
C THR A 64 -11.36 13.12 -13.21
N VAL A 65 -11.50 13.96 -12.19
CA VAL A 65 -10.64 13.96 -11.00
C VAL A 65 -11.49 13.45 -9.85
N TYR A 66 -10.99 12.42 -9.17
CA TYR A 66 -11.64 11.82 -8.01
C TYR A 66 -10.94 12.25 -6.72
N ARG A 67 -11.71 12.43 -5.67
CA ARG A 67 -11.22 12.48 -4.30
C ARG A 67 -10.93 11.06 -3.87
N TYR A 68 -9.69 10.80 -3.52
CA TYR A 68 -9.22 9.53 -3.02
C TYR A 68 -9.15 9.55 -1.50
N LEU A 69 -9.77 8.58 -0.87
CA LEU A 69 -9.72 8.31 0.56
C LEU A 69 -9.40 6.83 0.76
N ALA A 70 -8.44 6.52 1.62
CA ALA A 70 -8.16 5.14 1.97
C ALA A 70 -7.71 5.00 3.43
N ILE A 71 -7.83 3.79 3.94
CA ILE A 71 -7.19 3.34 5.17
C ILE A 71 -6.48 2.04 4.84
N GLU A 72 -5.16 2.04 4.98
CA GLU A 72 -4.32 0.88 4.75
C GLU A 72 -3.69 0.42 6.06
N ALA A 73 -3.66 -0.88 6.30
CA ALA A 73 -2.96 -1.49 7.45
C ALA A 73 -1.92 -2.47 6.93
N VAL A 74 -0.64 -2.25 7.25
CA VAL A 74 0.48 -3.05 6.76
C VAL A 74 1.39 -3.49 7.90
N ASN A 75 2.05 -4.62 7.71
CA ASN A 75 3.12 -5.10 8.60
C ASN A 75 4.48 -4.85 7.93
N LEU A 76 5.21 -3.86 8.41
CA LEU A 76 6.52 -3.50 7.90
C LEU A 76 7.63 -4.33 8.54
N LYS A 77 8.59 -4.73 7.72
CA LYS A 77 9.78 -5.48 8.14
C LYS A 77 11.04 -4.66 7.95
N ASN A 78 12.04 -4.90 8.79
CA ASN A 78 13.37 -4.39 8.51
C ASN A 78 13.97 -5.17 7.32
N PRO A 79 14.55 -4.50 6.30
CA PRO A 79 15.15 -5.18 5.15
C PRO A 79 16.29 -6.15 5.53
N ARG A 80 16.87 -5.99 6.72
CA ARG A 80 17.92 -6.86 7.25
C ARG A 80 17.40 -8.02 8.12
N GLU A 81 16.07 -8.20 8.18
CA GLU A 81 15.50 -9.37 8.86
C GLU A 81 15.84 -10.65 8.12
N TYR A 82 16.47 -11.59 8.80
CA TYR A 82 16.64 -12.94 8.31
C TYR A 82 16.15 -13.94 9.35
N SER A 83 15.55 -15.00 8.85
CA SER A 83 15.02 -16.05 9.70
C SER A 83 15.94 -17.26 9.70
N GLN A 84 16.13 -17.83 10.87
CA GLN A 84 16.95 -19.03 11.10
C GLN A 84 16.09 -20.16 11.67
N PHE A 85 16.54 -21.39 11.49
CA PHE A 85 16.02 -22.56 12.16
C PHE A 85 16.92 -22.90 13.33
N THR A 86 16.35 -23.20 14.48
CA THR A 86 17.08 -23.75 15.63
C THR A 86 17.03 -25.26 15.55
N GLY A 87 17.93 -25.87 14.76
CA GLY A 87 17.97 -27.31 14.64
C GLY A 87 16.58 -27.93 14.36
N PHE A 88 16.01 -28.62 15.36
CA PHE A 88 14.66 -29.19 15.31
C PHE A 88 13.56 -28.20 15.77
N GLY A 89 13.89 -26.95 16.09
CA GLY A 89 12.96 -25.94 16.59
C GLY A 89 12.25 -25.13 15.51
N PRO A 90 11.37 -24.21 15.92
CA PRO A 90 10.64 -23.36 15.00
C PRO A 90 11.55 -22.31 14.35
N LYS A 91 11.16 -21.88 13.14
CA LYS A 91 11.80 -20.77 12.44
C LYS A 91 11.61 -19.47 13.24
N TYR A 92 12.69 -18.79 13.59
CA TYR A 92 12.65 -17.51 14.28
C TYR A 92 13.46 -16.44 13.53
N THR A 93 13.18 -15.17 13.78
CA THR A 93 13.92 -14.05 13.21
C THR A 93 14.96 -13.57 14.21
N MET A 94 16.24 -13.73 13.86
CA MET A 94 17.33 -13.35 14.74
C MET A 94 17.36 -11.85 14.99
N GLY A 95 17.57 -11.43 16.23
CA GLY A 95 17.63 -10.03 16.61
C GLY A 95 16.29 -9.30 16.61
N LYS A 96 15.18 -9.97 16.22
CA LYS A 96 13.87 -9.31 16.17
C LYS A 96 13.34 -9.00 17.55
N ARG A 97 13.08 -7.73 17.79
CA ARG A 97 12.56 -7.22 19.07
C ARG A 97 11.08 -6.90 19.02
N ASN A 98 10.64 -6.32 17.88
CA ASN A 98 9.23 -5.97 17.68
C ASN A 98 8.79 -6.25 16.23
N TYR A 99 7.50 -6.48 16.07
CA TYR A 99 6.79 -6.28 14.80
C TYR A 99 6.44 -4.80 14.67
N LEU A 100 6.46 -4.27 13.45
CA LEU A 100 5.96 -2.93 13.15
C LEU A 100 4.71 -3.02 12.29
N PHE A 101 3.56 -2.68 12.86
CA PHE A 101 2.32 -2.47 12.12
C PHE A 101 2.13 -0.99 11.87
N SER A 102 1.76 -0.61 10.66
CA SER A 102 1.42 0.76 10.32
C SER A 102 -0.02 0.83 9.81
N VAL A 103 -0.81 1.71 10.40
CA VAL A 103 -2.14 2.08 9.91
C VAL A 103 -2.00 3.46 9.27
N ARG A 104 -2.40 3.55 7.99
CA ARG A 104 -2.21 4.72 7.12
C ARG A 104 -3.56 5.25 6.65
N PRO A 105 -4.18 6.22 7.33
CA PRO A 105 -5.24 7.01 6.74
C PRO A 105 -4.66 7.86 5.61
N GLU A 106 -5.30 7.82 4.44
CA GLU A 106 -4.82 8.47 3.21
C GLU A 106 -5.86 9.42 2.66
N TYR A 107 -5.42 10.58 2.27
CA TYR A 107 -6.20 11.56 1.53
C TYR A 107 -5.43 12.00 0.29
N GLY A 108 -6.12 12.05 -0.86
CA GLY A 108 -5.45 12.39 -2.10
C GLY A 108 -6.39 12.68 -3.26
N ARG A 109 -5.78 12.64 -4.44
CA ARG A 109 -6.46 12.80 -5.72
C ARG A 109 -6.10 11.65 -6.64
N GLU A 110 -7.11 11.19 -7.36
CA GLU A 110 -6.98 10.20 -8.42
C GLU A 110 -7.36 10.87 -9.74
N TYR A 111 -6.44 10.87 -10.69
CA TYR A 111 -6.58 11.50 -12.00
C TYR A 111 -6.79 10.42 -13.05
N ALA A 112 -7.96 10.39 -13.68
CA ALA A 112 -8.20 9.49 -14.81
C ALA A 112 -7.33 9.89 -15.99
N VAL A 113 -6.46 8.98 -16.43
CA VAL A 113 -5.62 9.12 -17.63
C VAL A 113 -6.39 8.62 -18.85
N PHE A 114 -6.93 7.40 -18.73
CA PHE A 114 -7.85 6.80 -19.69
C PHE A 114 -9.14 6.46 -18.96
N GLN A 115 -10.24 7.04 -19.43
CA GLN A 115 -11.57 6.72 -18.92
C GLN A 115 -12.07 5.44 -19.58
N LYS A 116 -12.87 4.70 -18.85
CA LYS A 116 -13.60 3.56 -19.39
C LYS A 116 -14.64 4.07 -20.37
N THR A 117 -14.66 3.49 -21.54
CA THR A 117 -15.71 3.69 -22.55
C THR A 117 -16.60 2.44 -22.64
N ARG A 118 -17.72 2.54 -23.36
CA ARG A 118 -18.58 1.36 -23.60
C ARG A 118 -17.83 0.20 -24.26
N ASP A 119 -16.82 0.53 -25.08
CA ASP A 119 -16.01 -0.45 -25.82
C ASP A 119 -14.76 -0.91 -25.05
N SER A 120 -14.33 -0.19 -24.03
CA SER A 120 -13.15 -0.52 -23.23
C SER A 120 -13.49 -0.66 -21.75
N ASN A 121 -13.43 -1.88 -21.25
CA ASN A 121 -13.66 -2.20 -19.84
C ASN A 121 -12.47 -1.85 -18.92
N ILE A 122 -11.39 -1.29 -19.47
CA ILE A 122 -10.17 -0.98 -18.73
C ILE A 122 -10.06 0.52 -18.54
N GLY A 123 -9.82 0.94 -17.30
CA GLY A 123 -9.48 2.33 -16.95
C GLY A 123 -8.08 2.41 -16.37
N LEU A 124 -7.39 3.52 -16.62
CA LEU A 124 -6.09 3.84 -16.05
C LEU A 124 -6.19 5.18 -15.33
N SER A 125 -5.75 5.23 -14.09
CA SER A 125 -5.67 6.46 -13.30
C SER A 125 -4.34 6.56 -12.56
N LEU A 126 -3.97 7.80 -12.20
CA LEU A 126 -2.84 8.11 -11.36
C LEU A 126 -3.32 8.62 -10.01
N ILE A 127 -2.76 8.08 -8.93
CA ILE A 127 -3.11 8.41 -7.55
C ILE A 127 -1.93 9.13 -6.90
N PHE A 128 -2.25 10.25 -6.25
CA PHE A 128 -1.34 10.98 -5.36
C PHE A 128 -2.04 11.12 -4.03
N ALA A 129 -1.47 10.54 -2.98
CA ALA A 129 -2.06 10.57 -1.65
C ALA A 129 -1.00 10.74 -0.57
N ALA A 130 -1.41 11.30 0.55
CA ALA A 130 -0.56 11.45 1.72
C ALA A 130 -1.43 11.39 2.99
N GLY A 131 -0.78 11.15 4.13
CA GLY A 131 -1.46 11.13 5.41
C GLY A 131 -0.54 10.82 6.58
N PRO A 132 -1.09 10.76 7.79
CA PRO A 132 -0.35 10.31 8.96
C PRO A 132 -0.12 8.80 8.90
N SER A 133 1.01 8.36 9.47
CA SER A 133 1.31 6.96 9.72
C SER A 133 1.21 6.68 11.20
N LEU A 134 0.35 5.76 11.58
CA LEU A 134 0.16 5.33 12.96
C LEU A 134 0.89 4.00 13.13
N GLY A 135 2.17 4.08 13.55
CA GLY A 135 2.99 2.91 13.77
C GLY A 135 2.77 2.29 15.14
N PHE A 136 2.67 0.97 15.19
CA PHE A 136 2.51 0.18 16.41
C PHE A 136 3.60 -0.89 16.48
N LEU A 137 4.52 -0.71 17.42
CA LEU A 137 5.57 -1.68 17.71
C LEU A 137 5.04 -2.72 18.71
N LYS A 138 4.82 -3.95 18.22
CA LYS A 138 4.36 -5.07 19.02
C LYS A 138 5.53 -5.96 19.40
N PRO A 139 5.74 -6.27 20.71
CA PRO A 139 6.85 -7.12 21.15
C PRO A 139 6.87 -8.48 20.46
N TYR A 140 8.06 -8.92 20.04
CA TYR A 140 8.32 -10.24 19.49
C TYR A 140 8.70 -11.17 20.64
N TYR A 141 7.86 -12.18 20.88
CA TYR A 141 8.03 -13.12 21.99
C TYR A 141 8.73 -14.39 21.55
N VAL A 142 9.70 -14.82 22.35
CA VAL A 142 10.44 -16.09 22.18
C VAL A 142 10.44 -16.86 23.49
N ARG A 143 10.64 -18.17 23.43
CA ARG A 143 10.85 -19.02 24.59
C ARG A 143 12.26 -19.60 24.51
N TYR A 144 13.04 -19.36 25.55
CA TYR A 144 14.36 -19.95 25.72
C TYR A 144 14.27 -21.34 26.36
N GLU A 145 15.27 -22.19 26.17
CA GLU A 145 15.31 -23.56 26.68
C GLU A 145 15.18 -23.62 28.20
N ASP A 146 15.84 -22.69 28.88
CA ASP A 146 15.87 -22.61 30.35
C ASP A 146 14.62 -21.94 30.95
N ASN A 147 13.68 -21.49 30.13
CA ASN A 147 12.52 -20.73 30.57
C ASN A 147 11.23 -21.18 29.89
N ASN A 148 10.29 -21.72 30.66
CA ASN A 148 8.99 -22.14 30.14
C ASN A 148 8.07 -20.98 29.71
N ALA A 149 8.41 -19.73 30.07
CA ALA A 149 7.62 -18.57 29.72
C ALA A 149 8.05 -17.94 28.37
N PHE A 150 7.10 -17.37 27.63
CA PHE A 150 7.40 -16.53 26.48
C PHE A 150 7.77 -15.13 26.98
N VAL A 151 9.00 -14.73 26.69
CA VAL A 151 9.54 -13.39 27.00
C VAL A 151 9.85 -12.62 25.72
N GLN A 152 9.88 -11.30 25.78
CA GLN A 152 10.34 -10.50 24.64
C GLN A 152 11.80 -10.83 24.35
N PHE A 153 12.17 -10.95 23.07
CA PHE A 153 13.56 -11.18 22.68
C PHE A 153 14.48 -10.12 23.27
N ASP A 154 15.49 -10.57 24.01
CA ASP A 154 16.55 -9.73 24.57
C ASP A 154 17.93 -10.31 24.13
N PRO A 155 18.77 -9.48 23.45
CA PRO A 155 20.08 -9.92 22.99
C PRO A 155 21.08 -10.26 24.12
N ASN A 156 20.79 -9.80 25.34
CA ASN A 156 21.63 -10.07 26.52
C ASN A 156 21.36 -11.45 27.13
N ILE A 157 20.24 -12.07 26.82
CA ILE A 157 19.91 -13.40 27.30
C ILE A 157 20.62 -14.42 26.41
N LYS A 158 21.60 -15.13 27.01
CA LYS A 158 22.30 -16.26 26.37
C LYS A 158 21.46 -17.52 26.59
N GLY A 159 20.98 -18.13 25.52
CA GLY A 159 20.21 -19.37 25.56
C GLY A 159 19.68 -19.78 24.20
N ASN A 160 19.41 -21.07 24.01
CA ASN A 160 18.79 -21.55 22.79
C ASN A 160 17.30 -21.17 22.74
N ILE A 161 16.84 -20.66 21.59
CA ILE A 161 15.42 -20.36 21.38
C ILE A 161 14.73 -21.65 20.92
N VAL A 162 13.85 -22.17 21.76
CA VAL A 162 13.08 -23.41 21.50
C VAL A 162 11.63 -23.15 21.11
N GLY A 163 11.17 -21.91 21.18
CA GLY A 163 9.81 -21.54 20.81
C GLY A 163 9.67 -20.10 20.33
N VAL A 164 8.70 -19.85 19.47
CA VAL A 164 8.34 -18.52 18.97
C VAL A 164 6.89 -18.24 19.28
N GLY A 165 6.62 -17.12 19.93
CA GLY A 165 5.27 -16.62 20.13
C GLY A 165 4.69 -16.12 18.81
N GLY A 166 3.50 -16.61 18.44
CA GLY A 166 2.80 -16.10 17.26
C GLY A 166 2.50 -14.60 17.37
N ILE A 167 2.18 -13.98 16.24
CA ILE A 167 1.90 -12.55 16.13
C ILE A 167 0.77 -12.08 17.08
N LEU A 168 -0.16 -12.96 17.45
CA LEU A 168 -1.27 -12.69 18.38
C LEU A 168 -0.93 -12.99 19.84
N LYS A 169 0.27 -13.51 20.12
CA LYS A 169 0.68 -13.83 21.49
C LYS A 169 0.61 -12.59 22.38
N ASN A 170 0.01 -12.73 23.56
CA ASN A 170 -0.23 -11.66 24.54
C ASN A 170 -1.07 -10.47 24.01
N GLY A 171 -1.83 -10.66 22.93
CA GLY A 171 -2.72 -9.63 22.39
C GLY A 171 -1.98 -8.32 22.08
N PHE A 172 -2.51 -7.20 22.54
CA PHE A 172 -1.94 -5.85 22.36
C PHE A 172 -1.05 -5.38 23.52
N ARG A 173 -0.79 -6.27 24.48
CA ARG A 173 0.00 -5.90 25.67
C ARG A 173 1.44 -5.54 25.30
N GLY A 174 1.94 -4.44 25.85
CA GLY A 174 3.31 -3.96 25.63
C GLY A 174 3.54 -3.27 24.26
N MET A 175 2.48 -3.01 23.49
CA MET A 175 2.62 -2.25 22.25
C MET A 175 3.07 -0.81 22.53
N LYS A 176 4.00 -0.31 21.70
CA LYS A 176 4.47 1.07 21.72
C LYS A 176 3.99 1.77 20.45
N PHE A 177 3.50 2.99 20.61
CA PHE A 177 3.05 3.83 19.51
C PHE A 177 4.23 4.65 18.95
N THR A 178 4.34 4.71 17.62
CA THR A 178 5.33 5.52 16.91
C THR A 178 4.66 6.22 15.73
N PRO A 179 4.36 7.51 15.84
CA PRO A 179 3.74 8.27 14.76
C PRO A 179 4.73 8.62 13.66
N GLY A 180 4.20 8.86 12.47
CA GLY A 180 4.95 9.25 11.28
C GLY A 180 4.06 9.89 10.24
N LEU A 181 4.61 10.09 9.06
CA LEU A 181 3.92 10.59 7.87
C LEU A 181 4.24 9.68 6.69
N HIS A 182 3.32 9.60 5.74
CA HIS A 182 3.56 8.92 4.48
C HIS A 182 2.99 9.70 3.30
N ALA A 183 3.57 9.41 2.13
CA ALA A 183 3.06 9.87 0.84
C ALA A 183 3.20 8.74 -0.18
N LYS A 184 2.27 8.65 -1.12
CA LYS A 184 2.30 7.65 -2.19
C LYS A 184 1.95 8.22 -3.55
N ILE A 185 2.55 7.60 -4.56
CA ILE A 185 2.25 7.80 -5.97
C ILE A 185 1.99 6.42 -6.57
N ALA A 186 0.88 6.28 -7.29
CA ALA A 186 0.50 5.00 -7.87
C ALA A 186 -0.17 5.15 -9.24
N ALA A 187 0.00 4.12 -10.06
CA ALA A 187 -0.83 3.85 -11.22
C ALA A 187 -1.89 2.82 -10.83
N ASN A 188 -3.11 3.08 -11.20
CA ASN A 188 -4.25 2.24 -10.90
C ASN A 188 -4.92 1.77 -12.19
N ILE A 189 -5.03 0.47 -12.36
CA ILE A 189 -5.67 -0.18 -13.49
C ILE A 189 -6.98 -0.80 -13.00
N ASP A 190 -8.07 -0.27 -13.47
CA ASP A 190 -9.42 -0.73 -13.15
C ASP A 190 -9.96 -1.61 -14.27
N ILE A 191 -10.50 -2.75 -13.94
CA ILE A 191 -11.18 -3.65 -14.84
C ILE A 191 -12.65 -3.72 -14.41
N ASN A 192 -13.58 -3.41 -15.32
CA ASN A 192 -14.99 -3.63 -15.04
C ASN A 192 -15.28 -5.13 -15.10
N THR A 193 -15.83 -5.66 -14.02
CA THR A 193 -16.44 -6.97 -13.97
C THR A 193 -17.95 -6.80 -14.10
N PHE A 194 -18.68 -7.85 -14.43
CA PHE A 194 -20.14 -7.82 -14.59
C PHE A 194 -20.83 -7.23 -13.34
N ASN A 195 -21.95 -6.50 -13.53
CA ASN A 195 -22.84 -6.02 -12.48
C ASN A 195 -22.19 -5.04 -11.46
N ASP A 196 -21.78 -3.85 -11.91
CA ASP A 196 -21.27 -2.77 -11.03
C ASP A 196 -20.07 -3.12 -10.13
N ASN A 197 -19.53 -4.33 -10.25
CA ASN A 197 -18.34 -4.74 -9.56
C ASN A 197 -17.09 -4.19 -10.26
N VAL A 198 -16.08 -3.84 -9.48
CA VAL A 198 -14.76 -3.46 -9.97
C VAL A 198 -13.72 -4.36 -9.37
N THR A 199 -12.81 -4.82 -10.22
CA THR A 199 -11.55 -5.43 -9.82
C THR A 199 -10.44 -4.56 -10.36
N GLY A 200 -9.43 -4.29 -9.56
CA GLY A 200 -8.33 -3.46 -10.02
C GLY A 200 -7.01 -3.83 -9.40
N LEU A 201 -5.99 -3.32 -10.05
CA LEU A 201 -4.60 -3.47 -9.67
C LEU A 201 -4.00 -2.09 -9.49
N GLU A 202 -3.44 -1.82 -8.31
CA GLU A 202 -2.72 -0.60 -8.02
C GLU A 202 -1.24 -0.94 -7.82
N ILE A 203 -0.36 -0.29 -8.58
CA ILE A 203 1.08 -0.39 -8.44
C ILE A 203 1.66 0.99 -8.16
N GLY A 204 2.53 1.09 -7.16
CA GLY A 204 3.05 2.39 -6.79
C GLY A 204 4.26 2.34 -5.87
N THR A 205 4.63 3.54 -5.46
CA THR A 205 5.68 3.77 -4.49
C THR A 205 5.14 4.55 -3.31
N THR A 206 5.47 4.11 -2.10
CA THR A 206 5.16 4.80 -0.85
C THR A 206 6.45 5.17 -0.14
N VAL A 207 6.54 6.42 0.32
CA VAL A 207 7.57 6.88 1.25
C VAL A 207 6.90 7.08 2.59
N GLU A 208 7.38 6.40 3.62
CA GLU A 208 6.87 6.50 4.99
C GLU A 208 8.03 6.80 5.95
N SER A 209 7.89 7.83 6.76
CA SER A 209 8.91 8.24 7.73
C SER A 209 8.29 8.41 9.11
N PHE A 210 8.86 7.72 10.10
CA PHE A 210 8.46 7.81 11.49
C PHE A 210 9.24 8.92 12.21
N PHE A 211 8.63 9.61 13.16
CA PHE A 211 9.31 10.66 13.93
C PHE A 211 10.41 10.12 14.85
N LYS A 212 10.29 8.84 15.24
CA LYS A 212 11.33 8.11 15.98
C LYS A 212 11.65 6.83 15.22
N LYS A 213 12.93 6.43 15.23
CA LYS A 213 13.35 5.14 14.65
C LYS A 213 12.56 3.99 15.30
N PRO A 214 11.76 3.22 14.54
CA PRO A 214 11.05 2.08 15.09
C PRO A 214 12.04 0.95 15.36
N GLU A 215 12.13 0.50 16.59
CA GLU A 215 13.03 -0.59 17.00
C GLU A 215 12.45 -1.95 16.61
N ILE A 216 12.61 -2.33 15.34
CA ILE A 216 12.18 -3.63 14.81
C ILE A 216 13.17 -4.71 15.20
N LEU A 217 14.47 -4.44 14.95
CA LEU A 217 15.59 -5.27 15.38
C LEU A 217 16.28 -4.62 16.59
N ALA A 218 16.87 -5.42 17.45
CA ALA A 218 17.71 -4.91 18.51
C ALA A 218 18.92 -4.15 17.92
N SER A 219 19.26 -3.00 18.47
CA SER A 219 20.31 -2.11 17.96
C SER A 219 21.70 -2.76 17.92
N THR A 220 21.91 -3.80 18.74
CA THR A 220 23.13 -4.62 18.74
C THR A 220 23.26 -5.50 17.51
N PHE A 221 22.16 -5.81 16.80
CA PHE A 221 22.15 -6.65 15.59
C PHE A 221 22.14 -5.85 14.31
N SER A 222 21.40 -4.75 14.27
CA SER A 222 21.27 -3.94 13.05
C SER A 222 20.68 -2.57 13.33
N ASP A 223 21.06 -1.59 12.52
CA ASP A 223 20.40 -0.30 12.50
C ASP A 223 18.98 -0.44 11.91
N ASN A 224 18.02 0.24 12.51
CA ASN A 224 16.64 0.26 12.06
C ASN A 224 16.40 1.49 11.17
N PRO A 225 15.76 1.34 10.01
CA PRO A 225 15.41 2.48 9.18
C PRO A 225 14.35 3.34 9.86
N GLN A 226 14.50 4.65 9.77
CA GLN A 226 13.48 5.62 10.17
C GLN A 226 12.50 5.88 9.04
N THR A 227 13.00 5.78 7.79
CA THR A 227 12.23 6.00 6.56
C THR A 227 12.21 4.73 5.73
N PHE A 228 11.03 4.37 5.26
CA PHE A 228 10.78 3.22 4.38
C PHE A 228 10.34 3.74 3.01
N VAL A 229 11.05 3.36 1.96
CA VAL A 229 10.67 3.64 0.56
C VAL A 229 10.24 2.33 -0.07
N SER A 230 8.95 2.11 -0.20
CA SER A 230 8.36 0.84 -0.63
C SER A 230 7.82 0.93 -2.05
N VAL A 231 8.11 -0.07 -2.87
CA VAL A 231 7.33 -0.37 -4.06
C VAL A 231 6.29 -1.40 -3.67
N TYR A 232 5.04 -1.18 -4.05
CA TYR A 232 3.92 -2.02 -3.63
C TYR A 232 3.01 -2.39 -4.80
N LEU A 233 2.27 -3.45 -4.60
CA LEU A 233 1.22 -3.95 -5.46
C LEU A 233 -0.01 -4.23 -4.60
N THR A 234 -1.16 -3.70 -5.00
CA THR A 234 -2.45 -3.95 -4.35
C THR A 234 -3.43 -4.53 -5.35
N LEU A 235 -4.00 -5.66 -5.01
CA LEU A 235 -5.17 -6.22 -5.70
C LEU A 235 -6.41 -5.87 -4.89
N TYR A 236 -7.40 -5.24 -5.52
CA TYR A 236 -8.61 -4.83 -4.83
C TYR A 236 -9.88 -5.24 -5.59
N PHE A 237 -10.95 -5.39 -4.82
CA PHE A 237 -12.31 -5.70 -5.28
C PHE A 237 -13.27 -4.69 -4.66
N GLY A 238 -14.29 -4.30 -5.40
CA GLY A 238 -15.24 -3.34 -4.87
C GLY A 238 -16.47 -3.18 -5.75
N ASN A 239 -17.29 -2.21 -5.35
CA ASN A 239 -18.52 -1.86 -6.03
C ASN A 239 -18.48 -0.42 -6.52
N LYS A 240 -19.13 -0.17 -7.64
CA LYS A 240 -19.37 1.15 -8.20
C LYS A 240 -20.81 1.54 -7.97
N SER A 241 -21.03 2.82 -7.65
CA SER A 241 -22.34 3.42 -7.56
C SER A 241 -22.38 4.67 -8.44
N ILE A 242 -23.37 4.77 -9.30
CA ILE A 242 -23.58 5.95 -10.15
C ILE A 242 -23.91 7.15 -9.25
N VAL A 243 -23.15 8.22 -9.38
CA VAL A 243 -23.47 9.48 -8.71
C VAL A 243 -24.45 10.22 -9.61
N LYS A 244 -25.76 10.19 -9.28
CA LYS A 244 -26.73 11.05 -9.94
C LYS A 244 -26.34 12.50 -9.67
N LYS A 245 -26.08 13.26 -10.72
CA LYS A 245 -25.94 14.72 -10.65
C LYS A 245 -27.24 15.26 -10.04
N LYS A 246 -27.14 15.93 -8.90
CA LYS A 246 -28.26 16.64 -8.33
C LYS A 246 -28.54 17.80 -9.31
N ASP A 247 -29.59 17.70 -10.08
CA ASP A 247 -30.04 18.80 -10.93
C ASP A 247 -30.11 20.03 -10.05
N ALA A 248 -29.33 21.05 -10.38
CA ALA A 248 -29.49 22.38 -9.80
C ALA A 248 -30.87 22.83 -10.23
N GLY A 249 -31.84 22.73 -9.32
CA GLY A 249 -33.20 23.09 -9.57
C GLY A 249 -33.25 24.51 -10.16
N ASN A 250 -33.74 24.60 -11.38
CA ASN A 250 -34.28 25.83 -11.92
C ASN A 250 -35.41 26.30 -10.99
N GLY A 251 -35.09 27.17 -10.07
CA GLY A 251 -36.05 28.08 -9.48
C GLY A 251 -36.29 29.18 -10.49
N ILE A 252 -37.28 28.97 -11.35
CA ILE A 252 -37.96 30.05 -12.04
C ILE A 252 -39.29 30.21 -11.28
N ASP A 253 -39.39 31.28 -10.52
CA ASP A 253 -40.61 32.03 -10.26
C ASP A 253 -40.23 33.49 -9.99
#